data_3bd776244d33741a1f7ca9eeb67d2059
#
_entry.id   3bd776244d33741a1f7ca9eeb67d2059
#
_cell.length_a   1.000
_cell.length_b   1.000
_cell.length_c   1.000
_cell.angle_alpha   90.00
_cell.angle_beta   90.00
_cell.angle_gamma   90.00
#
_symmetry.space_group_name_H-M   'P 1'
#
loop_
_entity.id
_entity.type
_entity.pdbx_description
1 polymer ?
#
loop_
_entity_poly.entity_id
_entity_poly.type
_entity_poly.pdbx_seq_one_letter_code
_entity_poly.pdbx_strand_id
1 'polypeptide(L)'
;QEVTEIKKEASSDFELVFADGSQVEAKTVIYAAGATPRRANIPGEQEYAGKGVSYCAICDGSFYRGKSVAVLGGGDTALDDAVYLADVAEKVYVIHRRKEFRGAAVTVAKLREKENVIFVLEHQVKEIIGEQKVTGVVLEDAAVIDVNGVFVAYGAVPQTDLLKKFAVLDDSGYVRAGETGETALEGLYVAGDARTKKLRQVVTAVSDGANAATAVAEYLK
;
A
#
# COMPACT_ATOMS: atom_id res chain seq x y z
N GLN A 1 -6.26 -12.82 -19.64
CA GLN A 1 -7.07 -11.75 -20.24
C GLN A 1 -7.38 -10.70 -19.18
N GLU A 2 -7.48 -9.45 -19.59
CA GLU A 2 -7.83 -8.33 -18.70
C GLU A 2 -9.35 -8.13 -18.69
N VAL A 3 -9.95 -8.09 -17.48
CA VAL A 3 -11.36 -7.75 -17.29
C VAL A 3 -11.48 -6.23 -17.31
N THR A 4 -12.32 -5.71 -18.18
CA THR A 4 -12.56 -4.26 -18.32
C THR A 4 -13.87 -3.80 -17.71
N GLU A 5 -14.82 -4.72 -17.52
CA GLU A 5 -16.10 -4.44 -16.87
C GLU A 5 -16.65 -5.67 -16.15
N ILE A 6 -17.30 -5.44 -15.02
CA ILE A 6 -18.11 -6.43 -14.30
C ILE A 6 -19.54 -5.90 -14.29
N LYS A 7 -20.51 -6.68 -14.79
CA LYS A 7 -21.92 -6.35 -14.73
C LYS A 7 -22.66 -7.33 -13.84
N LYS A 8 -23.70 -6.86 -13.18
CA LYS A 8 -24.67 -7.68 -12.43
C LYS A 8 -25.99 -6.94 -12.35
N GLU A 9 -27.04 -7.57 -12.78
CA GLU A 9 -28.42 -7.14 -12.59
C GLU A 9 -29.06 -7.85 -11.39
N ALA A 10 -30.12 -7.32 -10.85
CA ALA A 10 -30.67 -7.70 -9.52
C ALA A 10 -31.04 -9.19 -9.32
N SER A 11 -31.09 -10.00 -10.34
CA SER A 11 -31.42 -11.45 -10.25
C SER A 11 -30.63 -12.30 -11.25
N SER A 12 -29.57 -11.76 -11.84
CA SER A 12 -28.76 -12.42 -12.86
C SER A 12 -27.43 -12.90 -12.31
N ASP A 13 -26.75 -13.75 -13.05
CA ASP A 13 -25.33 -14.05 -12.86
C ASP A 13 -24.47 -12.81 -13.19
N PHE A 14 -23.19 -12.82 -12.81
CA PHE A 14 -22.24 -11.81 -13.22
C PHE A 14 -21.88 -11.98 -14.70
N GLU A 15 -21.77 -10.88 -15.42
CA GLU A 15 -21.17 -10.84 -16.76
C GLU A 15 -19.82 -10.11 -16.67
N LEU A 16 -18.74 -10.80 -17.02
CA LEU A 16 -17.39 -10.26 -17.08
C LEU A 16 -17.04 -9.95 -18.53
N VAL A 17 -16.73 -8.69 -18.83
CA VAL A 17 -16.30 -8.26 -20.17
C VAL A 17 -14.79 -8.10 -20.17
N PHE A 18 -14.13 -8.70 -21.18
CA PHE A 18 -12.69 -8.64 -21.37
C PHE A 18 -12.27 -7.58 -22.39
N ALA A 19 -11.00 -7.21 -22.37
CA ALA A 19 -10.42 -6.19 -23.26
C ALA A 19 -10.55 -6.53 -24.75
N ASP A 20 -10.63 -7.82 -25.11
CA ASP A 20 -10.86 -8.29 -26.48
C ASP A 20 -12.34 -8.31 -26.90
N GLY A 21 -13.25 -7.85 -26.04
CA GLY A 21 -14.70 -7.84 -26.26
C GLY A 21 -15.39 -9.17 -25.95
N SER A 22 -14.68 -10.23 -25.58
CA SER A 22 -15.29 -11.47 -25.15
C SER A 22 -15.95 -11.32 -23.79
N GLN A 23 -16.90 -12.20 -23.47
CA GLN A 23 -17.70 -12.16 -22.24
C GLN A 23 -17.77 -13.56 -21.62
N VAL A 24 -17.86 -13.59 -20.29
CA VAL A 24 -18.08 -14.82 -19.51
C VAL A 24 -19.13 -14.54 -18.45
N GLU A 25 -20.11 -15.44 -18.33
CA GLU A 25 -21.07 -15.47 -17.23
C GLU A 25 -20.56 -16.29 -16.06
N ALA A 26 -20.79 -15.80 -14.83
CA ALA A 26 -20.39 -16.46 -13.60
C ALA A 26 -21.40 -16.21 -12.47
N LYS A 27 -21.75 -17.27 -11.75
CA LYS A 27 -22.63 -17.17 -10.56
C LYS A 27 -21.99 -16.37 -9.44
N THR A 28 -20.65 -16.48 -9.32
CA THR A 28 -19.86 -15.81 -8.28
C THR A 28 -18.57 -15.23 -8.87
N VAL A 29 -18.06 -14.18 -8.23
CA VAL A 29 -16.78 -13.55 -8.57
C VAL A 29 -15.95 -13.39 -7.31
N ILE A 30 -14.69 -13.83 -7.32
CA ILE A 30 -13.70 -13.49 -6.29
C ILE A 30 -12.80 -12.38 -6.85
N TYR A 31 -12.93 -11.18 -6.29
CA TYR A 31 -12.13 -10.02 -6.69
C TYR A 31 -10.83 -9.97 -5.90
N ALA A 32 -9.70 -10.12 -6.56
CA ALA A 32 -8.38 -10.20 -5.93
C ALA A 32 -7.33 -9.30 -6.62
N ALA A 33 -7.76 -8.10 -7.10
CA ALA A 33 -6.91 -7.20 -7.87
C ALA A 33 -5.85 -6.46 -7.04
N GLY A 34 -5.90 -6.56 -5.70
CA GLY A 34 -4.88 -6.02 -4.81
C GLY A 34 -4.92 -4.50 -4.65
N ALA A 35 -3.77 -3.94 -4.24
CA ALA A 35 -3.55 -2.51 -4.08
C ALA A 35 -2.15 -2.14 -4.56
N THR A 36 -1.98 -0.92 -5.07
CA THR A 36 -0.69 -0.42 -5.57
C THR A 36 -0.18 0.69 -4.66
N PRO A 37 1.10 0.69 -4.24
CA PRO A 37 1.70 1.78 -3.49
C PRO A 37 1.59 3.12 -4.23
N ARG A 38 1.29 4.19 -3.50
CA ARG A 38 1.39 5.55 -4.05
C ARG A 38 2.84 5.91 -4.21
N ARG A 39 3.21 6.30 -5.43
CA ARG A 39 4.57 6.73 -5.77
C ARG A 39 4.78 8.19 -5.40
N ALA A 40 6.04 8.57 -5.16
CA ALA A 40 6.45 9.96 -5.02
C ALA A 40 6.51 10.67 -6.38
N ASN A 41 6.74 9.91 -7.45
CA ASN A 41 6.91 10.39 -8.83
C ASN A 41 8.06 11.42 -8.96
N ILE A 42 9.17 11.14 -8.31
CA ILE A 42 10.39 11.94 -8.34
C ILE A 42 11.51 11.20 -9.07
N PRO A 43 12.50 11.93 -9.65
CA PRO A 43 13.69 11.33 -10.25
C PRO A 43 14.37 10.34 -9.30
N GLY A 44 14.87 9.23 -9.83
CA GLY A 44 15.52 8.16 -9.07
C GLY A 44 14.58 7.15 -8.42
N GLU A 45 13.30 7.47 -8.18
CA GLU A 45 12.38 6.54 -7.51
C GLU A 45 12.24 5.21 -8.26
N GLN A 46 12.01 5.26 -9.56
CA GLN A 46 11.84 4.05 -10.37
C GLN A 46 13.17 3.36 -10.67
N GLU A 47 14.23 4.12 -10.88
CA GLU A 47 15.56 3.60 -11.16
C GLU A 47 16.10 2.77 -10.02
N TYR A 48 15.89 3.24 -8.78
CA TYR A 48 16.36 2.58 -7.56
C TYR A 48 15.30 1.70 -6.88
N ALA A 49 14.16 1.44 -7.52
CA ALA A 49 13.16 0.50 -7.01
C ALA A 49 13.78 -0.90 -6.82
N GLY A 50 13.73 -1.42 -5.58
CA GLY A 50 14.43 -2.66 -5.19
C GLY A 50 15.96 -2.54 -5.05
N LYS A 51 16.52 -1.34 -5.31
CA LYS A 51 17.94 -1.05 -5.15
C LYS A 51 18.18 0.05 -4.09
N GLY A 52 17.29 0.14 -3.12
CA GLY A 52 17.33 1.15 -2.07
C GLY A 52 16.01 1.90 -1.91
N VAL A 53 15.13 1.93 -2.90
CA VAL A 53 13.77 2.43 -2.77
C VAL A 53 12.81 1.28 -2.47
N SER A 54 12.02 1.43 -1.42
CA SER A 54 11.00 0.47 -0.97
C SER A 54 9.68 1.18 -0.64
N TYR A 55 8.60 0.40 -0.65
CA TYR A 55 7.24 0.82 -0.27
C TYR A 55 6.70 0.03 0.93
N CYS A 56 7.54 -0.81 1.57
CA CYS A 56 7.14 -1.68 2.67
C CYS A 56 8.28 -1.80 3.69
N ALA A 57 8.18 -1.06 4.79
CA ALA A 57 9.21 -1.11 5.83
C ALA A 57 9.30 -2.49 6.50
N ILE A 58 8.18 -3.15 6.77
CA ILE A 58 8.15 -4.50 7.36
C ILE A 58 8.80 -5.53 6.44
N CYS A 59 8.66 -5.37 5.10
CA CYS A 59 9.24 -6.29 4.12
C CYS A 59 10.76 -6.14 4.03
N ASP A 60 11.24 -4.92 3.91
CA ASP A 60 12.61 -4.62 3.49
C ASP A 60 13.47 -3.99 4.60
N GLY A 61 12.87 -3.53 5.69
CA GLY A 61 13.57 -2.76 6.73
C GLY A 61 14.75 -3.52 7.34
N SER A 62 14.67 -4.84 7.47
CA SER A 62 15.75 -5.67 8.02
C SER A 62 17.08 -5.58 7.24
N PHE A 63 17.04 -5.25 5.93
CA PHE A 63 18.23 -5.05 5.09
C PHE A 63 19.00 -3.75 5.42
N TYR A 64 18.37 -2.88 6.22
CA TYR A 64 18.94 -1.58 6.61
C TYR A 64 19.43 -1.54 8.06
N ARG A 65 19.63 -2.70 8.68
CA ARG A 65 20.24 -2.78 10.03
C ARG A 65 21.59 -2.08 10.06
N GLY A 66 21.75 -1.12 10.99
CA GLY A 66 22.96 -0.31 11.12
C GLY A 66 23.24 0.65 9.97
N LYS A 67 22.21 1.01 9.21
CA LYS A 67 22.29 1.98 8.09
C LYS A 67 21.32 3.13 8.31
N SER A 68 21.55 4.24 7.59
CA SER A 68 20.63 5.38 7.58
C SER A 68 19.56 5.22 6.50
N VAL A 69 18.32 5.56 6.85
CA VAL A 69 17.18 5.50 5.92
C VAL A 69 16.34 6.77 5.97
N ALA A 70 15.64 7.06 4.87
CA ALA A 70 14.62 8.09 4.81
C ALA A 70 13.22 7.47 4.70
N VAL A 71 12.25 8.02 5.43
CA VAL A 71 10.82 7.72 5.29
C VAL A 71 10.12 8.95 4.76
N LEU A 72 9.49 8.81 3.60
CA LEU A 72 8.78 9.90 2.94
C LEU A 72 7.30 9.82 3.27
N GLY A 73 6.78 10.78 4.02
CA GLY A 73 5.37 10.83 4.38
C GLY A 73 5.09 11.47 5.73
N GLY A 74 3.80 11.54 6.10
CA GLY A 74 3.37 12.15 7.37
C GLY A 74 1.97 11.70 7.79
N GLY A 75 1.47 10.62 7.22
CA GLY A 75 0.28 9.89 7.69
C GLY A 75 0.67 8.69 8.55
N ASP A 76 -0.34 7.95 9.03
CA ASP A 76 -0.13 6.80 9.92
C ASP A 76 0.85 5.78 9.33
N THR A 77 0.73 5.41 8.04
CA THR A 77 1.67 4.50 7.39
C THR A 77 3.12 4.95 7.55
N ALA A 78 3.42 6.24 7.30
CA ALA A 78 4.78 6.74 7.40
C ALA A 78 5.31 6.75 8.83
N LEU A 79 4.43 7.07 9.79
CA LEU A 79 4.80 7.08 11.20
C LEU A 79 5.02 5.65 11.74
N ASP A 80 4.16 4.70 11.36
CA ASP A 80 4.29 3.29 11.75
C ASP A 80 5.55 2.66 11.13
N ASP A 81 5.81 2.94 9.85
CA ASP A 81 7.05 2.54 9.16
C ASP A 81 8.28 3.13 9.85
N ALA A 82 8.24 4.41 10.24
CA ALA A 82 9.35 5.06 10.95
C ALA A 82 9.58 4.46 12.35
N VAL A 83 8.52 4.09 13.09
CA VAL A 83 8.65 3.39 14.39
C VAL A 83 9.37 2.07 14.21
N TYR A 84 8.94 1.25 13.23
CA TYR A 84 9.59 -0.03 12.95
C TYR A 84 11.05 0.14 12.53
N LEU A 85 11.32 1.09 11.62
CA LEU A 85 12.68 1.34 11.12
C LEU A 85 13.60 1.91 12.22
N ALA A 86 13.07 2.67 13.18
CA ALA A 86 13.84 3.17 14.31
C ALA A 86 14.37 2.06 15.24
N ASP A 87 13.73 0.90 15.24
CA ASP A 87 14.22 -0.27 15.99
C ASP A 87 15.27 -1.10 15.21
N VAL A 88 15.44 -0.82 13.91
CA VAL A 88 16.31 -1.61 13.02
C VAL A 88 17.48 -0.79 12.48
N ALA A 89 17.22 0.42 12.00
CA ALA A 89 18.20 1.29 11.34
C ALA A 89 19.04 2.08 12.35
N GLU A 90 20.22 2.53 11.90
CA GLU A 90 21.06 3.43 12.69
C GLU A 90 20.44 4.82 12.82
N LYS A 91 19.91 5.37 11.70
CA LYS A 91 19.21 6.65 11.66
C LYS A 91 18.00 6.59 10.76
N VAL A 92 16.93 7.28 11.15
CA VAL A 92 15.69 7.39 10.39
C VAL A 92 15.36 8.86 10.18
N TYR A 93 15.43 9.32 8.93
CA TYR A 93 15.00 10.66 8.55
C TYR A 93 13.54 10.62 8.11
N VAL A 94 12.64 11.22 8.91
CA VAL A 94 11.22 11.35 8.55
C VAL A 94 11.02 12.67 7.81
N ILE A 95 10.87 12.60 6.50
CA ILE A 95 10.77 13.77 5.62
C ILE A 95 9.31 14.04 5.31
N HIS A 96 8.82 15.22 5.72
CA HIS A 96 7.44 15.61 5.53
C HIS A 96 7.31 17.07 5.10
N ARG A 97 6.46 17.31 4.08
CA ARG A 97 6.24 18.62 3.47
C ARG A 97 5.53 19.66 4.36
N ARG A 98 4.96 19.25 5.49
CA ARG A 98 4.23 20.12 6.42
C ARG A 98 4.91 20.13 7.78
N LYS A 99 4.60 21.15 8.56
CA LYS A 99 5.04 21.25 9.95
C LYS A 99 4.38 20.20 10.85
N GLU A 100 3.12 19.85 10.54
CA GLU A 100 2.31 18.95 11.35
C GLU A 100 2.03 17.64 10.61
N PHE A 101 2.10 16.54 11.32
CA PHE A 101 1.74 15.22 10.83
C PHE A 101 0.21 15.04 10.81
N ARG A 102 -0.28 14.23 9.86
CA ARG A 102 -1.68 13.81 9.81
C ARG A 102 -1.96 12.53 10.58
N GLY A 103 -0.91 11.75 10.85
CA GLY A 103 -1.02 10.52 11.60
C GLY A 103 -1.18 10.75 13.10
N ALA A 104 -1.39 9.66 13.84
CA ALA A 104 -1.74 9.69 15.25
C ALA A 104 -0.67 10.40 16.11
N ALA A 105 -1.11 11.34 16.95
CA ALA A 105 -0.22 12.12 17.83
C ALA A 105 0.58 11.23 18.79
N VAL A 106 0.01 10.09 19.22
CA VAL A 106 0.70 9.12 20.08
C VAL A 106 1.91 8.49 19.38
N THR A 107 1.81 8.21 18.07
CA THR A 107 2.92 7.65 17.28
C THR A 107 4.02 8.70 17.06
N VAL A 108 3.62 9.97 16.83
CA VAL A 108 4.57 11.09 16.75
C VAL A 108 5.33 11.27 18.08
N ALA A 109 4.63 11.18 19.22
CA ALA A 109 5.27 11.28 20.55
C ALA A 109 6.32 10.16 20.74
N LYS A 110 5.98 8.91 20.43
CA LYS A 110 6.93 7.77 20.47
C LYS A 110 8.17 8.01 19.60
N LEU A 111 8.00 8.55 18.40
CA LEU A 111 9.12 8.83 17.50
C LEU A 111 10.01 9.95 18.03
N ARG A 112 9.45 10.95 18.74
CA ARG A 112 10.23 12.03 19.37
C ARG A 112 11.10 11.57 20.52
N GLU A 113 10.78 10.44 21.16
CA GLU A 113 11.57 9.82 22.21
C GLU A 113 12.75 9.00 21.68
N LYS A 114 12.79 8.73 20.37
CA LYS A 114 13.85 7.95 19.71
C LYS A 114 15.02 8.86 19.34
N GLU A 115 16.20 8.63 19.88
CA GLU A 115 17.42 9.42 19.61
C GLU A 115 17.91 9.32 18.18
N ASN A 116 17.57 8.21 17.49
CA ASN A 116 17.97 7.96 16.11
C ASN A 116 16.94 8.43 15.06
N VAL A 117 15.86 9.11 15.46
CA VAL A 117 14.86 9.66 14.56
C VAL A 117 15.06 11.14 14.37
N ILE A 118 15.18 11.58 13.13
CA ILE A 118 15.39 12.98 12.74
C ILE A 118 14.20 13.42 11.90
N PHE A 119 13.46 14.42 12.37
CA PHE A 119 12.36 15.00 11.62
C PHE A 119 12.86 16.11 10.69
N VAL A 120 12.64 15.94 9.40
CA VAL A 120 12.90 16.91 8.34
C VAL A 120 11.55 17.42 7.86
N LEU A 121 11.03 18.42 8.56
CA LEU A 121 9.71 18.99 8.33
C LEU A 121 9.77 20.18 7.38
N GLU A 122 8.64 20.48 6.73
CA GLU A 122 8.51 21.57 5.75
C GLU A 122 9.44 21.41 4.53
N HIS A 123 9.86 20.15 4.27
CA HIS A 123 10.71 19.81 3.14
C HIS A 123 10.09 18.67 2.31
N GLN A 124 10.40 18.67 1.03
CA GLN A 124 10.08 17.57 0.11
C GLN A 124 11.38 17.07 -0.52
N VAL A 125 11.40 15.78 -0.85
CA VAL A 125 12.47 15.21 -1.65
C VAL A 125 12.23 15.56 -3.11
N LYS A 126 13.21 16.17 -3.72
CA LYS A 126 13.24 16.52 -5.14
C LYS A 126 13.72 15.38 -6.00
N GLU A 127 14.70 14.61 -5.49
CA GLU A 127 15.37 13.56 -6.23
C GLU A 127 15.95 12.52 -5.26
N ILE A 128 15.96 11.26 -5.68
CA ILE A 128 16.70 10.17 -5.02
C ILE A 128 17.96 9.92 -5.83
N ILE A 129 19.11 9.95 -5.19
CA ILE A 129 20.41 9.83 -5.84
C ILE A 129 21.12 8.54 -5.46
N GLY A 130 21.97 8.05 -6.37
CA GLY A 130 22.76 6.85 -6.17
C GLY A 130 23.63 6.52 -7.38
N GLU A 131 24.34 5.41 -7.30
CA GLU A 131 25.05 4.81 -8.43
C GLU A 131 24.43 3.47 -8.81
N GLN A 132 24.82 2.37 -8.17
CA GLN A 132 24.18 1.05 -8.32
C GLN A 132 22.98 0.88 -7.39
N LYS A 133 22.91 1.66 -6.32
CA LYS A 133 21.87 1.69 -5.29
C LYS A 133 21.80 3.09 -4.69
N VAL A 134 20.75 3.36 -3.91
CA VAL A 134 20.54 4.63 -3.21
C VAL A 134 21.76 4.96 -2.35
N THR A 135 22.23 6.22 -2.47
CA THR A 135 23.26 6.84 -1.62
C THR A 135 22.74 8.06 -0.89
N GLY A 136 21.63 8.66 -1.33
CA GLY A 136 21.06 9.83 -0.68
C GLY A 136 19.77 10.33 -1.31
N VAL A 137 19.25 11.38 -0.72
CA VAL A 137 18.13 12.18 -1.25
C VAL A 137 18.52 13.65 -1.32
N VAL A 138 18.04 14.34 -2.35
CA VAL A 138 18.18 15.79 -2.52
C VAL A 138 16.84 16.43 -2.17
N LEU A 139 16.82 17.41 -1.30
CA LEU A 139 15.66 18.19 -0.93
C LEU A 139 15.41 19.34 -1.92
N GLU A 140 14.22 19.97 -1.86
CA GLU A 140 13.87 21.10 -2.75
C GLU A 140 14.78 22.32 -2.58
N ASP A 141 15.33 22.54 -1.39
CA ASP A 141 16.31 23.59 -1.08
C ASP A 141 17.77 23.22 -1.47
N ALA A 142 17.93 22.09 -2.19
CA ALA A 142 19.20 21.51 -2.61
C ALA A 142 20.07 20.93 -1.47
N ALA A 143 19.56 20.81 -0.24
CA ALA A 143 20.24 20.06 0.81
C ALA A 143 20.26 18.57 0.46
N VAL A 144 21.38 17.91 0.77
CA VAL A 144 21.55 16.47 0.56
C VAL A 144 21.55 15.75 1.89
N ILE A 145 20.82 14.65 1.97
CA ILE A 145 20.81 13.76 3.13
C ILE A 145 21.32 12.39 2.66
N ASP A 146 22.44 11.96 3.21
CA ASP A 146 23.03 10.66 2.92
C ASP A 146 22.21 9.55 3.60
N VAL A 147 21.64 8.65 2.79
CA VAL A 147 20.88 7.49 3.23
C VAL A 147 21.14 6.29 2.33
N ASN A 148 21.01 5.11 2.89
CA ASN A 148 21.18 3.84 2.18
C ASN A 148 19.86 3.28 1.64
N GLY A 149 18.74 3.82 2.10
CA GLY A 149 17.41 3.41 1.67
C GLY A 149 16.37 4.52 1.83
N VAL A 150 15.35 4.47 0.98
CA VAL A 150 14.22 5.40 0.96
C VAL A 150 12.94 4.60 0.99
N PHE A 151 12.12 4.80 2.01
CA PHE A 151 10.79 4.21 2.15
C PHE A 151 9.73 5.23 1.77
N VAL A 152 9.06 4.99 0.64
CA VAL A 152 7.98 5.87 0.15
C VAL A 152 6.68 5.43 0.81
N ALA A 153 6.27 6.14 1.86
CA ALA A 153 5.16 5.78 2.74
C ALA A 153 3.94 6.70 2.55
N TYR A 154 3.52 6.88 1.30
CA TYR A 154 2.36 7.71 0.92
C TYR A 154 1.03 6.96 0.96
N GLY A 155 1.05 5.71 1.44
CA GLY A 155 -0.09 4.79 1.45
C GLY A 155 -0.26 4.03 0.14
N ALA A 156 -1.39 3.34 0.02
CA ALA A 156 -1.72 2.53 -1.16
C ALA A 156 -3.05 2.96 -1.79
N VAL A 157 -3.25 2.56 -3.04
CA VAL A 157 -4.50 2.71 -3.78
C VAL A 157 -5.03 1.32 -4.09
N PRO A 158 -6.19 0.93 -3.55
CA PRO A 158 -6.79 -0.34 -3.92
C PRO A 158 -7.21 -0.32 -5.39
N GLN A 159 -6.99 -1.44 -6.08
CA GLN A 159 -7.36 -1.60 -7.48
C GLN A 159 -8.82 -2.06 -7.54
N THR A 160 -9.75 -1.14 -7.35
CA THR A 160 -11.20 -1.41 -7.19
C THR A 160 -12.08 -0.64 -8.16
N ASP A 161 -11.50 -0.10 -9.23
CA ASP A 161 -12.21 0.73 -10.20
C ASP A 161 -13.44 0.02 -10.81
N LEU A 162 -13.32 -1.27 -11.09
CA LEU A 162 -14.40 -2.09 -11.64
C LEU A 162 -15.59 -2.28 -10.68
N LEU A 163 -15.38 -2.01 -9.39
CA LEU A 163 -16.40 -2.20 -8.35
C LEU A 163 -17.09 -0.91 -7.92
N LYS A 164 -16.70 0.26 -8.43
CA LYS A 164 -17.22 1.57 -7.99
C LYS A 164 -18.74 1.70 -8.08
N LYS A 165 -19.35 1.04 -9.07
CA LYS A 165 -20.81 1.11 -9.29
C LYS A 165 -21.65 0.25 -8.32
N PHE A 166 -21.02 -0.63 -7.52
CA PHE A 166 -21.75 -1.61 -6.69
C PHE A 166 -21.92 -1.22 -5.22
N ALA A 167 -21.53 -0.02 -4.80
CA ALA A 167 -21.66 0.47 -3.42
C ALA A 167 -21.03 -0.43 -2.34
N VAL A 168 -20.04 -1.25 -2.70
CA VAL A 168 -19.33 -2.18 -1.79
C VAL A 168 -18.05 -1.59 -1.21
N LEU A 169 -17.67 -0.35 -1.60
CA LEU A 169 -16.41 0.28 -1.21
C LEU A 169 -16.58 1.12 0.07
N ASP A 170 -15.50 1.24 0.84
CA ASP A 170 -15.38 2.25 1.90
C ASP A 170 -14.92 3.61 1.34
N ASP A 171 -14.81 4.62 2.22
CA ASP A 171 -14.42 5.98 1.86
C ASP A 171 -12.96 6.08 1.34
N SER A 172 -12.15 5.06 1.59
CA SER A 172 -10.76 4.93 1.12
C SER A 172 -10.65 4.13 -0.18
N GLY A 173 -11.77 3.60 -0.69
CA GLY A 173 -11.86 2.82 -1.91
C GLY A 173 -11.61 1.32 -1.75
N TYR A 174 -11.45 0.81 -0.52
CA TYR A 174 -11.31 -0.63 -0.26
C TYR A 174 -12.67 -1.32 -0.24
N VAL A 175 -12.72 -2.57 -0.69
CA VAL A 175 -13.95 -3.37 -0.62
C VAL A 175 -14.24 -3.75 0.83
N ARG A 176 -15.45 -3.42 1.30
CA ARG A 176 -15.92 -3.81 2.65
C ARG A 176 -16.22 -5.30 2.67
N ALA A 177 -15.43 -6.06 3.41
CA ALA A 177 -15.67 -7.49 3.64
C ALA A 177 -15.04 -7.95 4.93
N GLY A 178 -15.66 -8.97 5.53
CA GLY A 178 -15.14 -9.68 6.70
C GLY A 178 -14.10 -10.75 6.32
N GLU A 179 -13.92 -11.71 7.22
CA GLU A 179 -12.91 -12.77 7.06
C GLU A 179 -13.24 -13.74 5.93
N THR A 180 -14.53 -14.01 5.67
CA THR A 180 -14.99 -14.86 4.58
C THR A 180 -14.83 -14.23 3.19
N GLY A 181 -14.51 -12.92 3.13
CA GLY A 181 -14.44 -12.18 1.88
C GLY A 181 -15.80 -11.82 1.27
N GLU A 182 -16.92 -12.18 1.88
CA GLU A 182 -18.26 -11.80 1.42
C GLU A 182 -18.45 -10.29 1.43
N THR A 183 -19.08 -9.77 0.37
CA THR A 183 -19.46 -8.36 0.26
C THR A 183 -20.98 -8.17 0.43
N ALA A 184 -21.42 -6.92 0.47
CA ALA A 184 -22.86 -6.62 0.46
C ALA A 184 -23.54 -6.95 -0.88
N LEU A 185 -22.79 -7.22 -1.94
CA LEU A 185 -23.32 -7.69 -3.22
C LEU A 185 -23.27 -9.19 -3.29
N GLU A 186 -24.43 -9.82 -3.33
CA GLU A 186 -24.57 -11.28 -3.37
C GLU A 186 -23.77 -11.92 -4.50
N GLY A 187 -22.98 -12.95 -4.17
CA GLY A 187 -22.10 -13.67 -5.10
C GLY A 187 -20.77 -12.95 -5.39
N LEU A 188 -20.56 -11.72 -4.89
CA LEU A 188 -19.26 -11.03 -4.98
C LEU A 188 -18.46 -11.23 -3.70
N TYR A 189 -17.28 -11.78 -3.86
CA TYR A 189 -16.26 -11.98 -2.80
C TYR A 189 -15.01 -11.19 -3.11
N VAL A 190 -14.24 -10.86 -2.08
CA VAL A 190 -12.95 -10.15 -2.23
C VAL A 190 -11.87 -10.82 -1.40
N ALA A 191 -10.67 -10.89 -1.94
CA ALA A 191 -9.49 -11.43 -1.27
C ALA A 191 -8.29 -10.48 -1.41
N GLY A 192 -7.36 -10.54 -0.46
CA GLY A 192 -6.11 -9.80 -0.49
C GLY A 192 -6.24 -8.30 -0.21
N ASP A 193 -5.34 -7.53 -0.80
CA ASP A 193 -5.12 -6.14 -0.41
C ASP A 193 -6.18 -5.16 -0.92
N ALA A 194 -7.10 -5.61 -1.78
CA ALA A 194 -8.23 -4.81 -2.24
C ALA A 194 -9.32 -4.62 -1.18
N ARG A 195 -9.35 -5.46 -0.12
CA ARG A 195 -10.37 -5.37 0.93
C ARG A 195 -9.95 -4.56 2.16
N THR A 196 -10.93 -4.18 2.96
CA THR A 196 -10.72 -3.57 4.28
C THR A 196 -10.01 -4.53 5.23
N LYS A 197 -8.79 -4.21 5.63
CA LYS A 197 -7.98 -4.98 6.59
C LYS A 197 -6.83 -4.13 7.14
N LYS A 198 -6.29 -4.49 8.30
CA LYS A 198 -5.16 -3.79 8.91
C LYS A 198 -3.82 -4.19 8.28
N LEU A 199 -3.58 -5.49 8.13
CA LEU A 199 -2.31 -6.02 7.66
C LEU A 199 -2.42 -6.48 6.20
N ARG A 200 -1.56 -5.95 5.35
CA ARG A 200 -1.44 -6.29 3.93
C ARG A 200 -0.08 -6.95 3.71
N GLN A 201 -0.11 -8.28 3.62
CA GLN A 201 1.05 -9.14 3.41
C GLN A 201 0.63 -10.35 2.57
N VAL A 202 1.58 -10.99 1.91
CA VAL A 202 1.32 -12.19 1.08
C VAL A 202 0.58 -13.26 1.87
N VAL A 203 1.00 -13.54 3.11
CA VAL A 203 0.35 -14.55 3.95
C VAL A 203 -1.12 -14.22 4.27
N THR A 204 -1.45 -12.94 4.48
CA THR A 204 -2.84 -12.53 4.71
C THR A 204 -3.67 -12.54 3.43
N ALA A 205 -3.07 -12.29 2.28
CA ALA A 205 -3.74 -12.42 0.99
C ALA A 205 -4.05 -13.88 0.65
N VAL A 206 -3.11 -14.80 0.93
CA VAL A 206 -3.32 -16.26 0.77
C VAL A 206 -4.45 -16.76 1.67
N SER A 207 -4.46 -16.34 2.95
CA SER A 207 -5.55 -16.68 3.88
C SER A 207 -6.91 -16.19 3.38
N ASP A 208 -6.99 -14.93 2.90
CA ASP A 208 -8.22 -14.39 2.33
C ASP A 208 -8.69 -15.21 1.12
N GLY A 209 -7.77 -15.63 0.24
CA GLY A 209 -8.11 -16.45 -0.92
C GLY A 209 -8.70 -17.80 -0.54
N ALA A 210 -8.14 -18.46 0.47
CA ALA A 210 -8.65 -19.73 0.98
C ALA A 210 -10.05 -19.56 1.59
N ASN A 211 -10.26 -18.53 2.41
CA ASN A 211 -11.55 -18.24 3.04
C ASN A 211 -12.61 -17.90 1.99
N ALA A 212 -12.30 -17.03 1.03
CA ALA A 212 -13.23 -16.65 -0.02
C ALA A 212 -13.61 -17.85 -0.91
N ALA A 213 -12.65 -18.70 -1.27
CA ALA A 213 -12.93 -19.90 -2.05
C ALA A 213 -13.83 -20.89 -1.30
N THR A 214 -13.63 -21.05 0.01
CA THR A 214 -14.48 -21.90 0.86
C THR A 214 -15.90 -21.36 0.92
N ALA A 215 -16.06 -20.04 1.16
CA ALA A 215 -17.36 -19.39 1.21
C ALA A 215 -18.12 -19.48 -0.13
N VAL A 216 -17.42 -19.31 -1.26
CA VAL A 216 -17.98 -19.53 -2.61
C VAL A 216 -18.44 -20.97 -2.80
N ALA A 217 -17.65 -21.96 -2.37
CA ALA A 217 -18.03 -23.37 -2.49
C ALA A 217 -19.28 -23.71 -1.65
N GLU A 218 -19.49 -23.06 -0.52
CA GLU A 218 -20.70 -23.19 0.29
C GLU A 218 -21.90 -22.51 -0.35
N TYR A 219 -21.73 -21.33 -0.89
CA TYR A 219 -22.78 -20.58 -1.59
C TYR A 219 -23.32 -21.30 -2.84
N LEU A 220 -22.49 -22.09 -3.53
CA LEU A 220 -22.86 -22.78 -4.77
C LEU A 220 -23.51 -24.15 -4.56
N LYS A 221 -23.64 -24.63 -3.32
CA LYS A 221 -24.34 -25.90 -2.99
C LYS A 221 -25.86 -25.74 -3.08
#